data_9878a30b31a324b80b832e31c5cfc5ce
#
_entry.id   9878a30b31a324b80b832e31c5cfc5ce
#
_cell.length_a   1.000
_cell.length_b   1.000
_cell.length_c   1.000
_cell.angle_alpha   90.00
_cell.angle_beta   90.00
_cell.angle_gamma   90.00
#
_symmetry.space_group_name_H-M   'P 1'
#
loop_
_entity.id
_entity.type
_entity.pdbx_description
1 polymer ?
#
loop_
_entity_poly.entity_id
_entity_poly.type
_entity_poly.pdbx_seq_one_letter_code
_entity_poly.pdbx_strand_id
1 'polypeptide(L)'
;GNVTRHTINVSGGTEKVTFFAGGNYYQEDGNYGGITLKKYGIRSGMNAKVANGLTANITMGTDFSGDERHTLKGANEETDDLSLRALFLTPQWVPLTIKGLPVNWAGPNPPGSFNPVALENSGNYKFSNSQGLNVNASLEYKPNFLKGMTARVQYGSLNRNANAKEYFPAYTLYNFVRQGQNLQLYSDVPTASPTSRVSNSDQLGQSTTTSNSYQLISTLAYGLKAGNHDFDIMAAMDQSESESQNVFFYKNGQTISGVDQFWAFNNASSVIRNPEYTQGVKRSFLGRMNYSFAGKYLLEAITRYYASSNFAPDKRWGLFPSVGLGWIVSEENFFRNNIKVINIFDY
;
A
#
# COMPACT_ATOMS: atom_id res chain seq x y z
N GLY A 1 0.29 23.75 -0.01
CA GLY A 1 -0.86 22.98 0.48
C GLY A 1 -0.99 23.05 1.98
N ASN A 2 -2.17 22.84 2.48
CA ASN A 2 -2.46 22.78 3.93
C ASN A 2 -2.47 21.34 4.38
N VAL A 3 -1.93 21.07 5.58
CA VAL A 3 -1.98 19.76 6.21
C VAL A 3 -2.66 19.89 7.58
N THR A 4 -3.67 19.07 7.80
CA THR A 4 -4.39 18.99 9.08
C THR A 4 -4.31 17.56 9.60
N ARG A 5 -3.96 17.41 10.89
CA ARG A 5 -3.90 16.09 11.54
C ARG A 5 -4.47 16.17 12.94
N HIS A 6 -5.38 15.25 13.24
CA HIS A 6 -5.94 15.05 14.56
C HIS A 6 -5.78 13.59 14.98
N THR A 7 -5.45 13.39 16.26
CA THR A 7 -5.30 12.04 16.81
C THR A 7 -5.86 12.04 18.23
N ILE A 8 -6.66 11.04 18.54
CA ILE A 8 -7.17 10.77 19.87
C ILE A 8 -6.85 9.34 20.27
N ASN A 9 -6.37 9.14 21.49
CA ASN A 9 -6.09 7.82 22.02
C ASN A 9 -6.58 7.72 23.45
N VAL A 10 -7.15 6.57 23.78
CA VAL A 10 -7.57 6.19 25.13
C VAL A 10 -7.01 4.81 25.42
N SER A 11 -6.43 4.63 26.58
CA SER A 11 -5.97 3.33 27.04
C SER A 11 -6.23 3.18 28.54
N GLY A 12 -6.43 1.96 28.97
CA GLY A 12 -6.68 1.65 30.36
C GLY A 12 -6.65 0.16 30.63
N GLY A 13 -6.90 -0.21 31.85
CA GLY A 13 -6.99 -1.62 32.20
C GLY A 13 -6.74 -1.93 33.65
N THR A 14 -6.65 -3.21 33.92
CA THR A 14 -6.33 -3.82 35.19
C THR A 14 -5.14 -4.77 35.01
N GLU A 15 -4.68 -5.42 36.07
CA GLU A 15 -3.65 -6.47 35.97
C GLU A 15 -4.05 -7.67 35.09
N LYS A 16 -5.35 -7.86 34.85
CA LYS A 16 -5.86 -8.96 34.05
C LYS A 16 -6.24 -8.58 32.63
N VAL A 17 -6.69 -7.34 32.41
CA VAL A 17 -7.16 -6.86 31.12
C VAL A 17 -6.64 -5.48 30.86
N THR A 18 -6.00 -5.28 29.71
CA THR A 18 -5.65 -3.96 29.22
C THR A 18 -6.30 -3.73 27.86
N PHE A 19 -6.66 -2.51 27.58
CA PHE A 19 -7.26 -2.11 26.30
C PHE A 19 -6.74 -0.77 25.83
N PHE A 20 -6.85 -0.56 24.54
CA PHE A 20 -6.66 0.74 23.92
C PHE A 20 -7.68 0.95 22.82
N ALA A 21 -8.02 2.20 22.56
CA ALA A 21 -8.76 2.63 21.40
C ALA A 21 -8.18 3.97 20.93
N GLY A 22 -8.09 4.17 19.63
CA GLY A 22 -7.59 5.41 19.07
C GLY A 22 -8.19 5.68 17.69
N GLY A 23 -8.29 6.96 17.38
CA GLY A 23 -8.72 7.44 16.08
C GLY A 23 -7.77 8.50 15.55
N ASN A 24 -7.64 8.55 14.24
CA ASN A 24 -6.85 9.56 13.55
C ASN A 24 -7.62 10.10 12.34
N TYR A 25 -7.43 11.37 12.11
CA TYR A 25 -7.85 12.07 10.90
C TYR A 25 -6.65 12.79 10.31
N TYR A 26 -6.53 12.74 8.99
CA TYR A 26 -5.51 13.43 8.22
C TYR A 26 -6.13 14.00 6.95
N GLN A 27 -5.85 15.26 6.67
CA GLN A 27 -6.19 15.90 5.41
C GLN A 27 -4.97 16.66 4.89
N GLU A 28 -4.74 16.54 3.60
CA GLU A 28 -3.71 17.28 2.86
C GLU A 28 -4.33 17.85 1.60
N ASP A 29 -4.18 19.14 1.40
CA ASP A 29 -4.56 19.82 0.17
C ASP A 29 -3.30 20.07 -0.65
N GLY A 30 -3.35 19.77 -1.94
CA GLY A 30 -2.23 19.97 -2.85
C GLY A 30 -1.87 21.43 -3.05
N ASN A 31 -0.71 21.69 -3.65
CA ASN A 31 -0.28 23.04 -4.02
C ASN A 31 -1.05 23.61 -5.22
N TYR A 32 -1.72 22.75 -5.96
CA TYR A 32 -2.62 23.09 -7.07
C TYR A 32 -4.06 22.81 -6.67
N GLY A 33 -5.01 23.55 -7.23
CA GLY A 33 -6.43 23.33 -6.98
C GLY A 33 -6.89 21.92 -7.36
N GLY A 34 -7.93 21.42 -6.68
CA GLY A 34 -8.54 20.14 -6.98
C GLY A 34 -7.73 18.90 -6.58
N ILE A 35 -6.70 19.05 -5.76
CA ILE A 35 -5.94 17.93 -5.20
C ILE A 35 -6.16 17.86 -3.70
N THR A 36 -6.80 16.81 -3.24
CA THR A 36 -7.09 16.60 -1.82
C THR A 36 -6.87 15.13 -1.45
N LEU A 37 -6.20 14.88 -0.33
CA LEU A 37 -6.07 13.56 0.28
C LEU A 37 -6.68 13.60 1.67
N LYS A 38 -7.61 12.70 1.94
CA LYS A 38 -8.20 12.50 3.27
C LYS A 38 -7.97 11.08 3.74
N LYS A 39 -7.55 10.94 5.00
CA LYS A 39 -7.39 9.63 5.65
C LYS A 39 -7.98 9.68 7.04
N TYR A 40 -8.67 8.64 7.42
CA TYR A 40 -9.10 8.45 8.80
C TYR A 40 -9.09 6.96 9.15
N GLY A 41 -8.86 6.69 10.40
CA GLY A 41 -8.79 5.32 10.87
C GLY A 41 -9.13 5.20 12.33
N ILE A 42 -9.57 4.02 12.71
CA ILE A 42 -9.84 3.63 14.08
C ILE A 42 -9.04 2.39 14.37
N ARG A 43 -8.42 2.34 15.53
CA ARG A 43 -7.72 1.16 16.03
C ARG A 43 -8.16 0.87 17.45
N SER A 44 -8.37 -0.39 17.76
CA SER A 44 -8.66 -0.85 19.10
C SER A 44 -7.96 -2.17 19.38
N GLY A 45 -7.71 -2.45 20.62
CA GLY A 45 -7.15 -3.73 21.01
C GLY A 45 -7.35 -4.02 22.48
N MET A 46 -7.27 -5.29 22.80
CA MET A 46 -7.39 -5.81 24.15
C MET A 46 -6.39 -6.93 24.34
N ASN A 47 -5.76 -6.95 25.51
CA ASN A 47 -4.97 -8.06 26.01
C ASN A 47 -5.60 -8.53 27.32
N ALA A 48 -5.90 -9.82 27.43
CA ALA A 48 -6.58 -10.39 28.61
C ALA A 48 -5.89 -11.67 29.09
N LYS A 49 -5.61 -11.75 30.38
CA LYS A 49 -5.26 -12.99 31.05
C LYS A 49 -6.56 -13.74 31.34
N VAL A 50 -6.93 -14.69 30.46
CA VAL A 50 -8.23 -15.38 30.49
C VAL A 50 -8.26 -16.44 31.59
N ALA A 51 -7.14 -17.12 31.82
CA ALA A 51 -6.95 -18.12 32.84
C ALA A 51 -5.47 -18.19 33.27
N ASN A 52 -5.15 -19.04 34.25
CA ASN A 52 -3.76 -19.27 34.65
C ASN A 52 -2.94 -19.78 33.45
N GLY A 53 -1.92 -19.02 33.09
CA GLY A 53 -1.07 -19.33 31.94
C GLY A 53 -1.69 -19.05 30.58
N LEU A 54 -2.96 -18.62 30.47
CA LEU A 54 -3.64 -18.36 29.21
C LEU A 54 -3.87 -16.86 29.00
N THR A 55 -3.29 -16.33 27.94
CA THR A 55 -3.43 -14.94 27.53
C THR A 55 -4.03 -14.84 26.13
N ALA A 56 -5.04 -14.01 25.97
CA ALA A 56 -5.65 -13.67 24.69
C ALA A 56 -5.33 -12.23 24.32
N ASN A 57 -4.99 -11.99 23.05
CA ASN A 57 -4.83 -10.66 22.50
C ASN A 57 -5.69 -10.54 21.24
N ILE A 58 -6.39 -9.43 21.11
CA ILE A 58 -7.10 -9.06 19.89
C ILE A 58 -6.83 -7.60 19.57
N THR A 59 -6.53 -7.31 18.31
CA THR A 59 -6.43 -5.95 17.78
C THR A 59 -7.23 -5.84 16.49
N MET A 60 -7.95 -4.75 16.35
CA MET A 60 -8.72 -4.43 15.16
C MET A 60 -8.36 -3.01 14.71
N GLY A 61 -8.26 -2.82 13.41
CA GLY A 61 -8.05 -1.52 12.81
C GLY A 61 -8.81 -1.39 11.52
N THR A 62 -9.39 -0.23 11.29
CA THR A 62 -9.94 0.13 9.99
C THR A 62 -9.33 1.43 9.54
N ASP A 63 -8.99 1.50 8.28
CA ASP A 63 -8.46 2.68 7.61
C ASP A 63 -9.32 3.01 6.39
N PHE A 64 -9.55 4.30 6.22
CA PHE A 64 -10.19 4.86 5.04
C PHE A 64 -9.27 5.91 4.45
N SER A 65 -9.12 5.89 3.14
CA SER A 65 -8.44 6.95 2.42
C SER A 65 -9.25 7.33 1.19
N GLY A 66 -9.30 8.63 0.89
CA GLY A 66 -9.89 9.16 -0.32
C GLY A 66 -8.97 10.22 -0.89
N ASP A 67 -8.68 10.14 -2.17
CA ASP A 67 -7.99 11.18 -2.92
C ASP A 67 -8.82 11.63 -4.12
N GLU A 68 -8.77 12.92 -4.36
CA GLU A 68 -9.34 13.56 -5.53
C GLU A 68 -8.27 14.41 -6.20
N ARG A 69 -8.20 14.34 -7.51
CA ARG A 69 -7.22 15.08 -8.29
C ARG A 69 -7.68 15.30 -9.71
N HIS A 70 -7.18 16.35 -10.35
CA HIS A 70 -7.25 16.48 -11.79
C HIS A 70 -6.31 15.45 -12.46
N THR A 71 -6.67 15.00 -13.63
CA THR A 71 -5.85 14.03 -14.36
C THR A 71 -5.81 14.35 -15.84
N LEU A 72 -4.63 14.24 -16.44
CA LEU A 72 -4.41 14.35 -17.88
C LEU A 72 -4.45 13.01 -18.60
N LYS A 73 -4.71 11.93 -17.87
CA LYS A 73 -4.68 10.60 -18.44
C LYS A 73 -5.66 10.40 -19.57
N GLY A 74 -5.13 10.06 -20.75
CA GLY A 74 -5.90 9.29 -21.72
C GLY A 74 -6.08 7.83 -21.25
N ALA A 75 -7.07 7.14 -21.77
CA ALA A 75 -7.47 5.78 -21.38
C ALA A 75 -6.35 4.72 -21.30
N ASN A 76 -5.20 4.98 -21.88
CA ASN A 76 -4.12 4.00 -22.05
C ASN A 76 -2.80 4.37 -21.33
N GLU A 77 -2.77 5.43 -20.53
CA GLU A 77 -1.53 5.92 -19.94
C GLU A 77 -1.49 5.69 -18.43
N GLU A 78 -0.44 5.06 -17.96
CA GLU A 78 -0.28 4.65 -16.56
C GLU A 78 0.25 5.75 -15.63
N THR A 79 0.73 6.87 -16.16
CA THR A 79 1.42 7.90 -15.37
C THR A 79 0.67 9.23 -15.30
N ASP A 80 0.45 9.72 -14.08
CA ASP A 80 -0.06 11.06 -13.79
C ASP A 80 0.97 12.18 -14.13
N ASP A 81 2.09 11.80 -14.69
CA ASP A 81 3.26 12.63 -14.94
C ASP A 81 3.07 13.60 -16.12
N LEU A 82 2.09 13.34 -16.97
CA LEU A 82 1.82 14.16 -18.15
C LEU A 82 1.34 15.57 -17.80
N SER A 83 0.61 15.73 -16.68
CA SER A 83 0.17 17.07 -16.24
C SER A 83 1.33 17.95 -15.83
N LEU A 84 2.26 17.41 -15.05
CA LEU A 84 3.48 18.10 -14.65
C LEU A 84 4.40 18.34 -15.86
N ARG A 85 4.57 17.31 -16.69
CA ARG A 85 5.39 17.42 -17.90
C ARG A 85 4.85 18.47 -18.86
N ALA A 86 3.54 18.52 -19.08
CA ALA A 86 2.92 19.54 -19.93
C ALA A 86 3.07 20.95 -19.35
N LEU A 87 2.97 21.10 -18.04
CA LEU A 87 3.22 22.38 -17.35
C LEU A 87 4.66 22.85 -17.55
N PHE A 88 5.64 21.96 -17.37
CA PHE A 88 7.06 22.28 -17.56
C PHE A 88 7.44 22.51 -19.02
N LEU A 89 6.76 21.87 -19.97
CA LEU A 89 7.05 22.01 -21.39
C LEU A 89 6.38 23.22 -22.04
N THR A 90 5.45 23.89 -21.34
CA THR A 90 4.81 25.11 -21.87
C THR A 90 5.76 26.29 -21.70
N PRO A 91 6.26 26.91 -22.76
CA PRO A 91 7.15 28.06 -22.66
C PRO A 91 6.46 29.23 -21.97
N GLN A 92 7.19 30.01 -21.19
CA GLN A 92 6.68 31.19 -20.46
C GLN A 92 6.08 32.29 -21.35
N TRP A 93 6.46 32.34 -22.63
CA TRP A 93 5.91 33.30 -23.59
C TRP A 93 4.56 32.90 -24.17
N VAL A 94 4.07 31.68 -23.88
CA VAL A 94 2.73 31.23 -24.30
C VAL A 94 1.70 31.73 -23.30
N PRO A 95 0.79 32.62 -23.68
CA PRO A 95 -0.28 33.02 -22.78
C PRO A 95 -1.23 31.86 -22.51
N LEU A 96 -1.65 31.70 -21.28
CA LEU A 96 -2.60 30.66 -20.90
C LEU A 96 -4.02 30.94 -21.47
N THR A 97 -4.38 32.25 -21.47
CA THR A 97 -5.69 32.71 -22.02
C THR A 97 -5.50 34.02 -22.76
N ILE A 98 -6.29 34.22 -23.79
CA ILE A 98 -6.43 35.50 -24.49
C ILE A 98 -7.92 35.84 -24.51
N LYS A 99 -8.31 36.99 -23.94
CA LYS A 99 -9.73 37.37 -23.76
C LYS A 99 -10.59 36.28 -23.13
N GLY A 100 -10.03 35.54 -22.18
CA GLY A 100 -10.73 34.45 -21.48
C GLY A 100 -10.80 33.13 -22.26
N LEU A 101 -10.33 33.08 -23.50
CA LEU A 101 -10.27 31.85 -24.29
C LEU A 101 -8.96 31.12 -24.06
N PRO A 102 -8.96 29.83 -23.69
CA PRO A 102 -7.73 29.07 -23.46
C PRO A 102 -6.96 28.85 -24.76
N VAL A 103 -5.67 29.20 -24.73
CA VAL A 103 -4.78 29.12 -25.89
C VAL A 103 -4.35 27.69 -26.15
N ASN A 104 -4.45 27.27 -27.41
CA ASN A 104 -3.89 26.00 -27.83
C ASN A 104 -2.38 26.08 -27.98
N TRP A 105 -1.65 25.31 -27.17
CA TRP A 105 -0.23 25.10 -27.34
C TRP A 105 0.02 23.64 -27.73
N ALA A 106 0.37 23.43 -28.98
CA ALA A 106 0.88 22.15 -29.46
C ALA A 106 2.40 22.17 -29.37
N GLY A 107 2.94 21.64 -28.29
CA GLY A 107 4.39 21.49 -28.15
C GLY A 107 4.97 20.45 -29.10
N PRO A 108 6.31 20.46 -29.31
CA PRO A 108 6.98 19.54 -30.24
C PRO A 108 6.95 18.07 -29.80
N ASN A 109 6.50 17.79 -28.57
CA ASN A 109 6.36 16.45 -28.01
C ASN A 109 4.96 16.25 -27.40
N PRO A 110 4.42 15.02 -27.38
CA PRO A 110 3.22 14.73 -26.63
C PRO A 110 3.30 15.36 -25.23
N PRO A 111 2.19 15.95 -24.75
CA PRO A 111 0.83 15.48 -24.89
C PRO A 111 0.00 16.12 -26.04
N GLY A 112 0.60 16.81 -26.99
CA GLY A 112 -0.17 17.47 -28.04
C GLY A 112 -0.78 18.80 -27.57
N SER A 113 -2.00 19.07 -28.00
CA SER A 113 -2.74 20.28 -27.62
C SER A 113 -3.05 20.28 -26.14
N PHE A 114 -2.52 21.24 -25.39
CA PHE A 114 -2.62 21.30 -23.93
C PHE A 114 -2.81 22.75 -23.45
N ASN A 115 -3.57 22.91 -22.39
CA ASN A 115 -3.67 24.15 -21.65
C ASN A 115 -4.10 23.86 -20.21
N PRO A 116 -3.28 24.21 -19.18
CA PRO A 116 -3.57 23.88 -17.79
C PRO A 116 -4.87 24.53 -17.28
N VAL A 117 -5.18 25.75 -17.70
CA VAL A 117 -6.41 26.44 -17.26
C VAL A 117 -7.65 25.78 -17.87
N ALA A 118 -7.59 25.38 -19.15
CA ALA A 118 -8.69 24.67 -19.77
C ALA A 118 -8.89 23.28 -19.15
N LEU A 119 -7.80 22.61 -18.79
CA LEU A 119 -7.85 21.33 -18.13
C LEU A 119 -8.51 21.44 -16.74
N GLU A 120 -8.08 22.37 -15.92
CA GLU A 120 -8.63 22.63 -14.59
C GLU A 120 -10.14 22.95 -14.67
N ASN A 121 -10.52 23.78 -15.64
CA ASN A 121 -11.92 24.18 -15.84
C ASN A 121 -12.77 23.14 -16.59
N SER A 122 -12.19 22.08 -17.11
CA SER A 122 -12.93 21.05 -17.87
C SER A 122 -13.85 20.21 -16.98
N GLY A 123 -13.61 20.22 -15.66
CA GLY A 123 -14.33 19.36 -14.74
C GLY A 123 -13.83 17.91 -14.75
N ASN A 124 -12.63 17.66 -15.28
CA ASN A 124 -12.02 16.35 -15.19
C ASN A 124 -11.61 16.02 -13.75
N TYR A 125 -11.70 14.77 -13.40
CA TYR A 125 -11.23 14.30 -12.10
C TYR A 125 -10.87 12.81 -12.11
N LYS A 126 -10.05 12.45 -11.16
CA LYS A 126 -9.91 11.09 -10.67
C LYS A 126 -10.16 11.10 -9.18
N PHE A 127 -11.18 10.38 -8.77
CA PHE A 127 -11.53 10.15 -7.39
C PHE A 127 -11.20 8.71 -7.04
N SER A 128 -10.44 8.48 -5.99
CA SER A 128 -10.12 7.15 -5.48
C SER A 128 -10.49 7.07 -4.01
N ASN A 129 -11.06 5.96 -3.60
CA ASN A 129 -11.26 5.65 -2.20
C ASN A 129 -10.82 4.23 -1.89
N SER A 130 -10.35 4.01 -0.69
CA SER A 130 -9.98 2.69 -0.21
C SER A 130 -10.35 2.57 1.26
N GLN A 131 -10.83 1.40 1.62
CA GLN A 131 -11.08 1.03 3.01
C GLN A 131 -10.42 -0.31 3.30
N GLY A 132 -9.80 -0.41 4.48
CA GLY A 132 -9.16 -1.61 4.97
C GLY A 132 -9.69 -1.98 6.34
N LEU A 133 -9.88 -3.28 6.57
CA LEU A 133 -10.14 -3.86 7.87
C LEU A 133 -9.02 -4.85 8.18
N ASN A 134 -8.31 -4.61 9.27
CA ASN A 134 -7.26 -5.48 9.77
C ASN A 134 -7.71 -6.05 11.13
N VAL A 135 -7.65 -7.36 11.27
CA VAL A 135 -7.95 -8.06 12.52
C VAL A 135 -6.78 -8.96 12.85
N ASN A 136 -6.24 -8.83 14.06
CA ASN A 136 -5.23 -9.75 14.56
C ASN A 136 -5.71 -10.31 15.91
N ALA A 137 -5.64 -11.62 16.05
CA ALA A 137 -5.96 -12.32 17.28
C ALA A 137 -4.85 -13.29 17.63
N SER A 138 -4.54 -13.45 18.90
CA SER A 138 -3.62 -14.48 19.35
C SER A 138 -4.04 -15.05 20.69
N LEU A 139 -3.78 -16.33 20.87
CA LEU A 139 -3.95 -17.06 22.10
C LEU A 139 -2.59 -17.68 22.47
N GLU A 140 -2.10 -17.35 23.65
CA GLU A 140 -0.85 -17.87 24.19
C GLU A 140 -1.12 -18.64 25.47
N TYR A 141 -0.58 -19.86 25.55
CA TYR A 141 -0.71 -20.73 26.72
C TYR A 141 0.67 -21.13 27.23
N LYS A 142 0.92 -20.81 28.51
CA LYS A 142 2.11 -21.20 29.29
C LYS A 142 1.66 -22.08 30.46
N PRO A 143 1.65 -23.41 30.31
CA PRO A 143 1.16 -24.31 31.35
C PRO A 143 2.07 -24.29 32.60
N ASN A 144 1.45 -24.18 33.77
CA ASN A 144 2.19 -24.19 35.04
C ASN A 144 2.83 -25.54 35.35
N PHE A 145 2.25 -26.62 34.82
CA PHE A 145 2.72 -28.01 35.05
C PHE A 145 3.96 -28.34 34.18
N LEU A 146 4.24 -27.55 33.14
CA LEU A 146 5.41 -27.74 32.26
C LEU A 146 6.09 -26.40 32.04
N LYS A 147 6.94 -26.03 33.03
CA LYS A 147 7.70 -24.77 32.97
C LYS A 147 8.62 -24.77 31.76
N GLY A 148 8.69 -23.64 31.06
CA GLY A 148 9.48 -23.48 29.83
C GLY A 148 8.69 -23.73 28.55
N MET A 149 7.48 -24.34 28.61
CA MET A 149 6.61 -24.53 27.44
C MET A 149 5.81 -23.26 27.15
N THR A 150 5.72 -22.90 25.86
CA THR A 150 4.82 -21.88 25.34
C THR A 150 4.16 -22.42 24.08
N ALA A 151 2.83 -22.47 24.07
CA ALA A 151 2.02 -22.73 22.88
C ALA A 151 1.31 -21.46 22.47
N ARG A 152 1.37 -21.10 21.19
CA ARG A 152 0.75 -19.86 20.69
C ARG A 152 0.11 -20.09 19.34
N VAL A 153 -1.10 -19.56 19.18
CA VAL A 153 -1.81 -19.50 17.89
C VAL A 153 -2.07 -18.02 17.59
N GLN A 154 -1.74 -17.59 16.38
CA GLN A 154 -1.95 -16.24 15.90
C GLN A 154 -2.72 -16.29 14.59
N TYR A 155 -3.72 -15.45 14.48
CA TYR A 155 -4.50 -15.23 13.27
C TYR A 155 -4.47 -13.76 12.92
N GLY A 156 -4.12 -13.44 11.68
CA GLY A 156 -4.19 -12.11 11.10
C GLY A 156 -5.01 -12.13 9.84
N SER A 157 -5.88 -11.14 9.64
CA SER A 157 -6.67 -10.97 8.43
C SER A 157 -6.67 -9.52 8.00
N LEU A 158 -6.52 -9.30 6.70
CA LEU A 158 -6.65 -7.99 6.06
C LEU A 158 -7.64 -8.10 4.91
N ASN A 159 -8.70 -7.32 4.99
CA ASN A 159 -9.67 -7.14 3.91
C ASN A 159 -9.58 -5.70 3.41
N ARG A 160 -9.41 -5.50 2.11
CA ARG A 160 -9.30 -4.17 1.51
C ARG A 160 -10.19 -4.08 0.28
N ASN A 161 -10.96 -3.00 0.22
CA ASN A 161 -11.72 -2.61 -0.97
C ASN A 161 -11.24 -1.23 -1.41
N ALA A 162 -10.92 -1.11 -2.70
CA ALA A 162 -10.56 0.15 -3.31
C ALA A 162 -11.42 0.38 -4.56
N ASN A 163 -11.93 1.60 -4.69
CA ASN A 163 -12.72 2.03 -5.83
C ASN A 163 -12.12 3.30 -6.39
N ALA A 164 -12.07 3.42 -7.71
CA ALA A 164 -11.74 4.67 -8.35
C ALA A 164 -12.76 4.97 -9.45
N LYS A 165 -13.06 6.26 -9.60
CA LYS A 165 -13.86 6.81 -10.70
C LYS A 165 -13.03 7.89 -11.37
N GLU A 166 -12.95 7.86 -12.69
CA GLU A 166 -12.24 8.84 -13.48
C GLU A 166 -13.12 9.37 -14.60
N TYR A 167 -13.13 10.69 -14.73
CA TYR A 167 -13.92 11.39 -15.71
C TYR A 167 -13.06 12.33 -16.53
N PHE A 168 -13.10 12.17 -17.83
CA PHE A 168 -12.33 12.97 -18.81
C PHE A 168 -13.31 13.57 -19.84
N PRO A 169 -13.90 14.73 -19.56
CA PRO A 169 -14.69 15.41 -20.56
C PRO A 169 -13.81 16.04 -21.63
N ALA A 170 -14.34 16.16 -22.83
CA ALA A 170 -13.71 16.98 -23.86
C ALA A 170 -13.73 18.45 -23.47
N TYR A 171 -12.66 19.16 -23.81
CA TYR A 171 -12.59 20.61 -23.67
C TYR A 171 -12.05 21.25 -24.96
N THR A 172 -12.26 22.55 -25.12
CA THR A 172 -11.92 23.26 -26.35
C THR A 172 -10.77 24.21 -26.11
N LEU A 173 -9.79 24.19 -27.00
CA LEU A 173 -8.69 25.14 -27.08
C LEU A 173 -8.79 25.98 -28.35
N TYR A 174 -8.30 27.19 -28.30
CA TYR A 174 -8.40 28.16 -29.40
C TYR A 174 -7.03 28.42 -29.99
N ASN A 175 -6.96 28.42 -31.31
CA ASN A 175 -5.77 28.81 -32.05
C ASN A 175 -5.80 30.30 -32.32
N PHE A 176 -4.66 30.97 -32.14
CA PHE A 176 -4.50 32.39 -32.38
C PHE A 176 -3.41 32.61 -33.43
N VAL A 177 -3.56 33.69 -34.24
CA VAL A 177 -2.52 34.07 -35.18
C VAL A 177 -1.27 34.46 -34.43
N ARG A 178 -0.16 33.85 -34.82
CA ARG A 178 1.17 34.18 -34.26
C ARG A 178 1.79 35.31 -35.06
N GLN A 179 2.42 36.24 -34.37
CA GLN A 179 3.01 37.48 -34.90
C GLN A 179 4.44 37.62 -34.41
N GLY A 180 5.13 38.62 -34.99
CA GLY A 180 6.51 38.94 -34.67
C GLY A 180 7.51 38.07 -35.46
N GLN A 181 8.77 38.48 -35.44
CA GLN A 181 9.83 37.83 -36.21
C GLN A 181 10.03 36.35 -35.86
N ASN A 182 9.85 36.02 -34.60
CA ASN A 182 9.99 34.62 -34.10
C ASN A 182 8.68 33.94 -33.83
N LEU A 183 7.55 34.48 -34.26
CA LEU A 183 6.21 33.93 -34.05
C LEU A 183 5.87 33.67 -32.58
N GLN A 184 6.42 34.47 -31.66
CA GLN A 184 6.20 34.36 -30.22
C GLN A 184 5.09 35.27 -29.69
N LEU A 185 4.63 36.21 -30.49
CA LEU A 185 3.51 37.07 -30.15
C LEU A 185 2.21 36.48 -30.65
N TYR A 186 1.16 36.65 -29.89
CA TYR A 186 -0.18 36.20 -30.22
C TYR A 186 -1.08 37.39 -30.55
N SER A 187 -1.89 37.26 -31.59
CA SER A 187 -2.96 38.24 -31.84
C SER A 187 -4.05 38.07 -30.77
N ASP A 188 -4.92 39.02 -30.63
CA ASP A 188 -6.05 38.99 -29.73
C ASP A 188 -7.33 38.38 -30.38
N VAL A 189 -7.23 37.97 -31.65
CA VAL A 189 -8.31 37.38 -32.43
C VAL A 189 -7.98 35.91 -32.71
N PRO A 190 -8.87 34.98 -32.38
CA PRO A 190 -8.70 33.57 -32.75
C PRO A 190 -8.69 33.40 -34.26
N THR A 191 -7.99 32.40 -34.76
CA THR A 191 -8.01 32.04 -36.17
C THR A 191 -9.39 31.52 -36.57
N ALA A 192 -9.80 31.76 -37.83
CA ALA A 192 -11.07 31.27 -38.37
C ALA A 192 -11.11 29.72 -38.49
N SER A 193 -9.94 29.08 -38.42
CA SER A 193 -9.81 27.61 -38.44
C SER A 193 -9.44 27.06 -37.09
N PRO A 194 -9.75 25.87 -36.75
CA PRO A 194 -10.69 25.60 -35.67
C PRO A 194 -10.00 25.56 -34.33
N THR A 195 -10.74 25.87 -33.38
CA THR A 195 -10.71 25.32 -32.06
C THR A 195 -10.29 23.85 -32.08
N SER A 196 -9.20 23.53 -31.45
CA SER A 196 -8.85 22.13 -31.22
C SER A 196 -9.71 21.62 -30.07
N ARG A 197 -10.61 20.70 -30.35
CA ARG A 197 -11.28 19.95 -29.30
C ARG A 197 -10.29 18.92 -28.76
N VAL A 198 -9.82 19.11 -27.55
CA VAL A 198 -8.99 18.11 -26.86
C VAL A 198 -9.93 17.08 -26.29
N SER A 199 -9.95 15.95 -26.93
CA SER A 199 -10.71 14.78 -26.54
C SER A 199 -9.76 13.61 -26.54
N ASN A 200 -9.18 13.33 -25.41
CA ASN A 200 -8.53 12.04 -25.17
C ASN A 200 -9.61 11.00 -24.85
N SER A 201 -10.61 10.93 -25.76
CA SER A 201 -11.69 9.94 -25.76
C SER A 201 -12.87 10.21 -24.84
N ASP A 202 -13.17 11.45 -24.40
CA ASP A 202 -14.38 11.70 -23.58
C ASP A 202 -14.73 10.49 -22.73
N GLN A 203 -13.95 10.19 -21.72
CA GLN A 203 -14.02 8.90 -21.05
C GLN A 203 -14.61 9.01 -19.65
N LEU A 204 -15.43 8.03 -19.30
CA LEU A 204 -15.80 7.74 -17.93
C LEU A 204 -15.34 6.32 -17.58
N GLY A 205 -14.51 6.19 -16.56
CA GLY A 205 -13.99 4.92 -16.07
C GLY A 205 -14.34 4.68 -14.61
N GLN A 206 -14.45 3.42 -14.25
CA GLN A 206 -14.57 2.97 -12.87
C GLN A 206 -13.79 1.69 -12.67
N SER A 207 -13.02 1.63 -11.58
CA SER A 207 -12.35 0.41 -11.15
C SER A 207 -12.76 0.02 -9.74
N THR A 208 -12.78 -1.28 -9.51
CA THR A 208 -12.99 -1.86 -8.18
C THR A 208 -11.93 -2.93 -7.96
N THR A 209 -11.20 -2.81 -6.85
CA THR A 209 -10.23 -3.81 -6.41
C THR A 209 -10.65 -4.33 -5.05
N THR A 210 -10.83 -5.63 -4.94
CA THR A 210 -11.07 -6.33 -3.67
C THR A 210 -9.87 -7.22 -3.37
N SER A 211 -9.28 -7.07 -2.19
CA SER A 211 -8.15 -7.88 -1.75
C SER A 211 -8.41 -8.43 -0.36
N ASN A 212 -8.28 -9.74 -0.21
CA ASN A 212 -8.44 -10.44 1.05
C ASN A 212 -7.16 -11.24 1.33
N SER A 213 -6.73 -11.23 2.57
CA SER A 213 -5.63 -12.09 2.99
C SER A 213 -5.80 -12.53 4.44
N TYR A 214 -5.28 -13.72 4.75
CA TYR A 214 -5.12 -14.15 6.13
C TYR A 214 -3.77 -14.83 6.33
N GLN A 215 -3.32 -14.85 7.58
CA GLN A 215 -2.21 -15.64 8.05
C GLN A 215 -2.56 -16.32 9.36
N LEU A 216 -2.27 -17.61 9.45
CA LEU A 216 -2.40 -18.42 10.66
C LEU A 216 -1.02 -18.96 11.02
N ILE A 217 -0.55 -18.64 12.23
CA ILE A 217 0.72 -19.12 12.76
C ILE A 217 0.42 -19.89 14.05
N SER A 218 0.87 -21.13 14.12
CA SER A 218 0.85 -21.94 15.33
C SER A 218 2.28 -22.27 15.75
N THR A 219 2.64 -21.98 16.99
CA THR A 219 3.98 -22.15 17.52
C THR A 219 3.94 -22.95 18.81
N LEU A 220 4.86 -23.89 18.95
CA LEU A 220 5.14 -24.61 20.16
C LEU A 220 6.63 -24.43 20.48
N ALA A 221 6.92 -23.84 21.61
CA ALA A 221 8.29 -23.60 22.06
C ALA A 221 8.52 -24.22 23.44
N TYR A 222 9.73 -24.70 23.66
CA TYR A 222 10.15 -25.26 24.95
C TYR A 222 11.58 -24.87 25.26
N GLY A 223 11.76 -24.18 26.39
CA GLY A 223 13.08 -23.83 26.93
C GLY A 223 13.41 -24.70 28.13
N LEU A 224 14.61 -25.28 28.15
CA LEU A 224 15.10 -26.15 29.20
C LEU A 224 16.51 -25.77 29.58
N LYS A 225 16.72 -25.52 30.89
CA LYS A 225 18.05 -25.36 31.47
C LYS A 225 18.38 -26.51 32.44
N ALA A 226 19.47 -27.22 32.17
CA ALA A 226 19.92 -28.35 32.95
C ALA A 226 21.44 -28.25 33.18
N GLY A 227 21.84 -27.74 34.35
CA GLY A 227 23.23 -27.46 34.64
C GLY A 227 23.85 -26.45 33.67
N ASN A 228 24.88 -26.86 32.95
CA ASN A 228 25.56 -26.02 31.95
C ASN A 228 24.90 -26.08 30.55
N HIS A 229 23.80 -26.81 30.41
CA HIS A 229 23.09 -26.97 29.14
C HIS A 229 21.86 -26.07 29.11
N ASP A 230 21.71 -25.29 28.04
CA ASP A 230 20.57 -24.44 27.77
C ASP A 230 20.01 -24.80 26.38
N PHE A 231 18.77 -25.21 26.33
CA PHE A 231 18.06 -25.58 25.09
C PHE A 231 16.83 -24.72 24.89
N ASP A 232 16.69 -24.14 23.70
CA ASP A 232 15.45 -23.55 23.21
C ASP A 232 15.04 -24.24 21.92
N ILE A 233 13.93 -24.95 21.96
CA ILE A 233 13.38 -25.69 20.83
C ILE A 233 12.05 -25.06 20.43
N MET A 234 11.83 -24.89 19.15
CA MET A 234 10.57 -24.35 18.61
C MET A 234 10.16 -25.14 17.38
N ALA A 235 8.87 -25.46 17.32
CA ALA A 235 8.20 -25.91 16.12
C ALA A 235 7.08 -24.92 15.77
N ALA A 236 6.95 -24.60 14.50
CA ALA A 236 5.89 -23.71 14.05
C ALA A 236 5.30 -24.18 12.71
N MET A 237 4.02 -23.92 12.55
CA MET A 237 3.29 -23.99 11.28
C MET A 237 2.85 -22.57 10.92
N ASP A 238 3.09 -22.16 9.67
CA ASP A 238 2.66 -20.89 9.11
C ASP A 238 1.88 -21.18 7.83
N GLN A 239 0.67 -20.66 7.74
CA GLN A 239 -0.16 -20.72 6.53
C GLN A 239 -0.68 -19.34 6.23
N SER A 240 -0.56 -18.92 4.97
CA SER A 240 -1.14 -17.68 4.48
C SER A 240 -1.82 -17.88 3.13
N GLU A 241 -2.88 -17.13 2.94
CA GLU A 241 -3.59 -17.04 1.68
C GLU A 241 -3.87 -15.57 1.37
N SER A 242 -3.73 -15.21 0.12
CA SER A 242 -4.09 -13.90 -0.39
C SER A 242 -4.80 -14.04 -1.72
N GLU A 243 -5.85 -13.28 -1.89
CA GLU A 243 -6.57 -13.15 -3.15
C GLU A 243 -6.79 -11.68 -3.47
N SER A 244 -6.75 -11.34 -4.73
CA SER A 244 -7.06 -10.00 -5.21
C SER A 244 -7.79 -10.09 -6.54
N GLN A 245 -8.85 -9.32 -6.66
CA GLN A 245 -9.61 -9.17 -7.88
C GLN A 245 -9.69 -7.70 -8.23
N ASN A 246 -9.36 -7.38 -9.49
CA ASN A 246 -9.49 -6.04 -10.05
C ASN A 246 -10.40 -6.10 -11.27
N VAL A 247 -11.36 -5.19 -11.32
CA VAL A 247 -12.24 -4.98 -12.48
C VAL A 247 -12.18 -3.51 -12.84
N PHE A 248 -11.86 -3.22 -14.08
CA PHE A 248 -11.90 -1.88 -14.64
C PHE A 248 -12.87 -1.84 -15.81
N PHE A 249 -13.81 -0.90 -15.74
CA PHE A 249 -14.82 -0.68 -16.75
C PHE A 249 -14.79 0.78 -17.21
N TYR A 250 -14.87 1.02 -18.51
CA TYR A 250 -14.97 2.39 -19.04
C TYR A 250 -15.86 2.47 -20.29
N LYS A 251 -16.36 3.67 -20.53
CA LYS A 251 -17.03 4.06 -21.76
C LYS A 251 -16.41 5.32 -22.33
N ASN A 252 -16.36 5.40 -23.64
CA ASN A 252 -15.91 6.56 -24.41
C ASN A 252 -17.09 7.19 -25.17
N GLY A 253 -16.87 8.41 -25.68
CA GLY A 253 -17.84 9.10 -26.54
C GLY A 253 -19.03 9.59 -25.74
N GLN A 254 -18.84 10.66 -24.99
CA GLN A 254 -19.88 11.32 -24.25
C GLN A 254 -20.94 11.90 -25.18
N THR A 255 -22.20 11.49 -24.99
CA THR A 255 -23.34 11.94 -25.79
C THR A 255 -24.01 13.16 -25.19
N ILE A 256 -23.94 13.34 -23.88
CA ILE A 256 -24.46 14.49 -23.13
C ILE A 256 -23.32 15.12 -22.35
N SER A 257 -22.90 16.30 -22.78
CA SER A 257 -21.77 17.01 -22.18
C SER A 257 -22.02 17.40 -20.71
N GLY A 258 -21.00 17.29 -19.87
CA GLY A 258 -21.05 17.67 -18.46
C GLY A 258 -21.73 16.66 -17.53
N VAL A 259 -22.13 15.48 -18.04
CA VAL A 259 -22.77 14.42 -17.25
C VAL A 259 -21.83 13.23 -17.07
N ASP A 260 -21.37 13.01 -15.86
CA ASP A 260 -20.44 11.94 -15.48
C ASP A 260 -21.16 10.62 -15.10
N GLN A 261 -22.14 10.23 -15.89
CA GLN A 261 -22.91 9.00 -15.71
C GLN A 261 -22.76 8.08 -16.93
N PHE A 262 -22.63 6.78 -16.72
CA PHE A 262 -22.40 5.82 -17.80
C PHE A 262 -23.49 5.80 -18.88
N TRP A 263 -24.71 6.15 -18.53
CA TRP A 263 -25.81 6.26 -19.51
C TRP A 263 -25.66 7.46 -20.46
N ALA A 264 -24.86 8.47 -20.09
CA ALA A 264 -24.57 9.62 -20.93
C ALA A 264 -23.44 9.39 -21.94
N PHE A 265 -22.96 8.14 -22.04
CA PHE A 265 -21.90 7.72 -22.96
C PHE A 265 -22.40 6.67 -23.94
N ASN A 266 -21.76 6.60 -25.12
CA ASN A 266 -22.13 5.65 -26.16
C ASN A 266 -21.96 4.20 -25.66
N ASN A 267 -23.06 3.43 -25.78
CA ASN A 267 -23.05 2.03 -25.36
C ASN A 267 -22.12 1.14 -26.21
N ALA A 268 -21.94 1.48 -27.48
CA ALA A 268 -21.07 0.71 -28.38
C ALA A 268 -19.57 0.81 -27.99
N SER A 269 -19.22 1.78 -27.16
CA SER A 269 -17.82 1.99 -26.70
C SER A 269 -17.52 1.41 -25.32
N SER A 270 -18.41 0.57 -24.78
CA SER A 270 -18.20 -0.06 -23.47
C SER A 270 -17.04 -1.06 -23.52
N VAL A 271 -16.08 -0.92 -22.63
CA VAL A 271 -14.93 -1.82 -22.53
C VAL A 271 -14.74 -2.25 -21.08
N ILE A 272 -14.60 -3.55 -20.89
CA ILE A 272 -14.10 -4.13 -19.64
C ILE A 272 -12.66 -4.52 -19.93
N ARG A 273 -11.70 -3.92 -19.22
CA ARG A 273 -10.32 -4.41 -19.24
C ARG A 273 -10.29 -5.75 -18.53
N ASN A 274 -9.45 -6.64 -19.04
CA ASN A 274 -9.27 -7.98 -18.50
C ASN A 274 -9.33 -7.97 -16.98
N PRO A 275 -10.36 -8.58 -16.38
CA PRO A 275 -10.42 -8.68 -14.94
C PRO A 275 -9.22 -9.51 -14.48
N GLU A 276 -8.43 -8.92 -13.59
CA GLU A 276 -7.29 -9.61 -13.00
C GLU A 276 -7.75 -10.29 -11.72
N TYR A 277 -7.53 -11.58 -11.65
CA TYR A 277 -7.69 -12.36 -10.43
C TYR A 277 -6.36 -13.02 -10.09
N THR A 278 -5.87 -12.77 -8.89
CA THR A 278 -4.66 -13.39 -8.38
C THR A 278 -4.96 -14.08 -7.06
N GLN A 279 -4.44 -15.27 -6.89
CA GLN A 279 -4.51 -16.03 -5.65
C GLN A 279 -3.14 -16.61 -5.33
N GLY A 280 -2.73 -16.46 -4.08
CA GLY A 280 -1.48 -17.01 -3.57
C GLY A 280 -1.70 -17.75 -2.27
N VAL A 281 -1.26 -19.01 -2.19
CA VAL A 281 -1.28 -19.82 -0.98
C VAL A 281 0.14 -20.23 -0.62
N LYS A 282 0.50 -20.05 0.65
CA LYS A 282 1.80 -20.44 1.21
C LYS A 282 1.58 -21.25 2.47
N ARG A 283 2.38 -22.29 2.67
CA ARG A 283 2.40 -23.09 3.90
C ARG A 283 3.82 -23.46 4.26
N SER A 284 4.16 -23.39 5.52
CA SER A 284 5.46 -23.85 5.97
C SER A 284 5.41 -24.49 7.35
N PHE A 285 6.32 -25.42 7.56
CA PHE A 285 6.65 -26.00 8.85
C PHE A 285 8.08 -25.60 9.18
N LEU A 286 8.30 -25.06 10.37
CA LEU A 286 9.57 -24.58 10.85
C LEU A 286 9.96 -25.34 12.09
N GLY A 287 11.21 -25.83 12.14
CA GLY A 287 11.87 -26.31 13.34
C GLY A 287 13.08 -25.46 13.63
N ARG A 288 13.27 -25.02 14.87
CA ARG A 288 14.47 -24.33 15.35
C ARG A 288 14.93 -24.91 16.68
N MET A 289 16.20 -25.12 16.80
CA MET A 289 16.87 -25.50 18.04
C MET A 289 18.06 -24.56 18.26
N ASN A 290 18.05 -23.88 19.40
CA ASN A 290 19.22 -23.21 19.94
C ASN A 290 19.74 -24.02 21.12
N TYR A 291 21.05 -24.23 21.15
CA TYR A 291 21.74 -24.91 22.24
C TYR A 291 22.94 -24.11 22.67
N SER A 292 23.08 -23.94 23.96
CA SER A 292 24.26 -23.33 24.58
C SER A 292 24.82 -24.25 25.64
N PHE A 293 26.12 -24.50 25.57
CA PHE A 293 26.84 -25.21 26.61
C PHE A 293 27.75 -24.27 27.38
N ALA A 294 27.55 -24.21 28.70
CA ALA A 294 28.27 -23.38 29.64
C ALA A 294 28.33 -21.88 29.28
N GLY A 295 27.39 -21.40 28.44
CA GLY A 295 27.41 -20.04 27.89
C GLY A 295 28.56 -19.76 26.91
N LYS A 296 29.29 -20.79 26.47
CA LYS A 296 30.51 -20.67 25.66
C LYS A 296 30.34 -21.20 24.24
N TYR A 297 29.74 -22.36 24.10
CA TYR A 297 29.58 -23.05 22.84
C TYR A 297 28.11 -22.95 22.42
N LEU A 298 27.89 -22.41 21.25
CA LEU A 298 26.55 -22.12 20.71
C LEU A 298 26.29 -22.95 19.45
N LEU A 299 25.13 -23.56 19.36
CA LEU A 299 24.67 -24.24 18.18
C LEU A 299 23.25 -23.72 17.88
N GLU A 300 23.02 -23.26 16.65
CA GLU A 300 21.70 -23.01 16.11
C GLU A 300 21.45 -23.94 14.93
N ALA A 301 20.30 -24.60 14.93
CA ALA A 301 19.83 -25.40 13.81
C ALA A 301 18.41 -24.96 13.44
N ILE A 302 18.20 -24.64 12.19
CA ILE A 302 16.91 -24.23 11.65
C ILE A 302 16.62 -25.10 10.44
N THR A 303 15.38 -25.57 10.36
CA THR A 303 14.86 -26.21 9.14
C THR A 303 13.50 -25.65 8.81
N ARG A 304 13.28 -25.32 7.54
CA ARG A 304 11.99 -24.89 7.04
C ARG A 304 11.58 -25.74 5.85
N TYR A 305 10.43 -26.37 5.96
CA TYR A 305 9.76 -27.07 4.88
C TYR A 305 8.64 -26.17 4.36
N TYR A 306 8.79 -25.62 3.17
CA TYR A 306 7.98 -24.52 2.65
C TYR A 306 7.34 -24.88 1.32
N ALA A 307 6.07 -24.50 1.16
CA ALA A 307 5.35 -24.62 -0.10
C ALA A 307 4.74 -23.30 -0.54
N SER A 308 4.68 -23.12 -1.86
CA SER A 308 4.00 -21.99 -2.51
C SER A 308 3.19 -22.47 -3.71
N SER A 309 1.97 -21.93 -3.86
CA SER A 309 1.12 -22.16 -5.03
C SER A 309 1.70 -21.59 -6.34
N ASN A 310 2.72 -20.72 -6.25
CA ASN A 310 3.39 -20.16 -7.44
C ASN A 310 4.20 -21.18 -8.22
N PHE A 311 4.45 -22.36 -7.65
CA PHE A 311 5.16 -23.45 -8.29
C PHE A 311 4.20 -24.56 -8.77
N ALA A 312 4.63 -25.31 -9.77
CA ALA A 312 3.90 -26.46 -10.25
C ALA A 312 3.60 -27.46 -9.10
N PRO A 313 2.47 -28.20 -9.14
CA PRO A 313 2.02 -29.03 -8.01
C PRO A 313 3.06 -30.00 -7.46
N ASP A 314 3.89 -30.59 -8.34
CA ASP A 314 4.97 -31.52 -8.02
C ASP A 314 6.23 -30.86 -7.46
N LYS A 315 6.36 -29.51 -7.57
CA LYS A 315 7.53 -28.73 -7.16
C LYS A 315 7.24 -27.65 -6.14
N ARG A 316 6.07 -27.72 -5.48
CA ARG A 316 5.63 -26.71 -4.52
C ARG A 316 6.44 -26.71 -3.24
N TRP A 317 6.96 -27.86 -2.84
CA TRP A 317 7.63 -28.03 -1.56
C TRP A 317 9.15 -27.98 -1.68
N GLY A 318 9.79 -27.20 -0.82
CA GLY A 318 11.23 -27.12 -0.68
C GLY A 318 11.66 -27.23 0.78
N LEU A 319 12.79 -27.88 1.04
CA LEU A 319 13.43 -27.97 2.34
C LEU A 319 14.62 -27.02 2.41
N PHE A 320 14.69 -26.21 3.45
CA PHE A 320 15.70 -25.18 3.65
C PHE A 320 16.35 -25.35 5.04
N PRO A 321 17.39 -26.14 5.18
CA PRO A 321 18.14 -26.28 6.42
C PRO A 321 19.18 -25.16 6.57
N SER A 322 19.47 -24.77 7.82
CA SER A 322 20.55 -23.87 8.19
C SER A 322 21.16 -24.30 9.52
N VAL A 323 22.47 -24.24 9.65
CA VAL A 323 23.19 -24.53 10.89
C VAL A 323 24.20 -23.43 11.16
N GLY A 324 24.21 -22.93 12.38
CA GLY A 324 25.16 -21.94 12.88
C GLY A 324 25.91 -22.50 14.10
N LEU A 325 27.21 -22.24 14.16
CA LEU A 325 28.06 -22.58 15.30
C LEU A 325 28.70 -21.31 15.84
N GLY A 326 28.75 -21.16 17.17
CA GLY A 326 29.37 -20.04 17.84
C GLY A 326 30.25 -20.49 18.98
N TRP A 327 31.33 -19.77 19.18
CA TRP A 327 32.23 -19.96 20.34
C TRP A 327 32.54 -18.60 20.95
N ILE A 328 32.20 -18.44 22.23
CA ILE A 328 32.49 -17.23 22.98
C ILE A 328 33.85 -17.43 23.66
N VAL A 329 34.91 -17.11 22.94
CA VAL A 329 36.31 -17.32 23.37
C VAL A 329 36.62 -16.54 24.67
N SER A 330 36.00 -15.37 24.88
CA SER A 330 36.17 -14.54 26.07
C SER A 330 35.71 -15.22 27.36
N GLU A 331 34.84 -16.21 27.28
CA GLU A 331 34.37 -16.98 28.43
C GLU A 331 35.29 -18.16 28.80
N GLU A 332 36.32 -18.44 28.00
CA GLU A 332 37.28 -19.47 28.28
C GLU A 332 38.29 -19.07 29.39
N ASN A 333 38.64 -20.02 30.25
CA ASN A 333 39.54 -19.76 31.36
C ASN A 333 40.93 -19.25 30.94
N PHE A 334 41.43 -19.73 29.80
CA PHE A 334 42.70 -19.26 29.26
C PHE A 334 42.65 -17.81 28.81
N PHE A 335 41.49 -17.35 28.30
CA PHE A 335 41.30 -16.00 27.86
C PHE A 335 41.05 -15.04 29.03
N ARG A 336 40.13 -15.38 29.93
CA ARG A 336 39.78 -14.61 31.13
C ARG A 336 40.99 -14.36 32.04
N ASN A 337 41.88 -15.34 32.19
CA ASN A 337 43.00 -15.23 33.07
C ASN A 337 44.18 -14.44 32.47
N ASN A 338 44.30 -14.38 31.15
CA ASN A 338 45.47 -13.83 30.46
C ASN A 338 45.20 -12.48 29.77
N ILE A 339 43.96 -12.14 29.48
CA ILE A 339 43.60 -10.92 28.71
C ILE A 339 42.61 -10.07 29.50
N LYS A 340 43.13 -9.11 30.26
CA LYS A 340 42.36 -8.20 31.12
C LYS A 340 41.83 -6.93 30.38
N VAL A 341 42.08 -6.79 29.07
CA VAL A 341 41.92 -5.50 28.33
C VAL A 341 40.70 -5.45 27.39
N ILE A 342 40.08 -6.59 27.12
CA ILE A 342 38.92 -6.57 26.20
C ILE A 342 37.63 -6.65 27.01
N ASN A 343 36.94 -5.51 27.15
CA ASN A 343 35.57 -5.49 27.63
C ASN A 343 34.66 -5.95 26.50
N ILE A 344 33.76 -6.89 26.82
CA ILE A 344 32.65 -7.28 25.90
C ILE A 344 31.75 -6.08 25.83
N PHE A 345 31.57 -5.52 24.64
CA PHE A 345 30.49 -4.59 24.39
C PHE A 345 29.22 -5.43 24.24
N ASP A 346 28.32 -5.35 25.23
CA ASP A 346 26.95 -5.84 25.13
C ASP A 346 26.21 -4.97 24.12
N TYR A 347 25.73 -5.57 23.07
CA TYR A 347 24.81 -4.96 22.13
C TYR A 347 23.37 -5.30 22.49
#